data_43147f74321ef734d4ffd78f18fc46a1
#
_entry.id   43147f74321ef734d4ffd78f18fc46a1
#
_cell.length_a   1.000
_cell.length_b   1.000
_cell.length_c   1.000
_cell.angle_alpha   90.00
_cell.angle_beta   90.00
_cell.angle_gamma   90.00
#
_symmetry.space_group_name_H-M   'P 1'
#
loop_
_entity.id
_entity.type
_entity.pdbx_description
1 polymer ?
#
loop_
_entity_poly.entity_id
_entity_poly.type
_entity_poly.pdbx_seq_one_letter_code
_entity_poly.pdbx_strand_id
1 'polypeptide(L)'
;TFTTPEFIFTLSNNGTGEASRNLHNWARNYQLKDGKGDRMTLLNNWENTYFTFDEELLGKLMKEAKHLGVDMFLLDDGWFGNKHPRNDDHAGLGDWEAMKSKLPGGIPALVEKAKEAGVKFGIWIEPEMVNPKSDLFETHPEWAIHYPNRETYYFRNQLVLDLSNPKVQDFVFGVVDK
;
A
#
# COMPACT_ATOMS: atom_id res chain seq x y z
N THR A 1 -15.89 13.82 26.70
CA THR A 1 -15.87 12.35 26.85
C THR A 1 -15.19 11.78 25.59
N PHE A 2 -14.21 10.92 25.76
CA PHE A 2 -13.51 10.25 24.65
C PHE A 2 -13.87 8.76 24.70
N THR A 3 -14.25 8.20 23.57
CA THR A 3 -14.56 6.77 23.44
C THR A 3 -13.39 6.08 22.76
N THR A 4 -12.79 5.09 23.41
CA THR A 4 -11.73 4.26 22.81
C THR A 4 -12.33 3.21 21.88
N PRO A 5 -11.57 2.69 20.91
CA PRO A 5 -11.90 1.44 20.26
C PRO A 5 -12.02 0.28 21.24
N GLU A 6 -12.63 -0.82 20.81
CA GLU A 6 -12.66 -2.05 21.60
C GLU A 6 -11.26 -2.51 21.95
N PHE A 7 -11.07 -2.91 23.20
CA PHE A 7 -9.85 -3.51 23.68
C PHE A 7 -10.12 -4.97 24.08
N ILE A 8 -9.30 -5.87 23.60
CA ILE A 8 -9.45 -7.31 23.81
C ILE A 8 -8.24 -7.85 24.54
N PHE A 9 -8.49 -8.66 25.55
CA PHE A 9 -7.46 -9.39 26.27
C PHE A 9 -7.88 -10.84 26.48
N THR A 10 -6.92 -11.70 26.74
CA THR A 10 -7.12 -13.11 27.06
C THR A 10 -6.28 -13.52 28.24
N LEU A 11 -6.74 -14.54 28.93
CA LEU A 11 -6.01 -15.19 30.01
C LEU A 11 -5.81 -16.67 29.68
N SER A 12 -4.72 -17.23 30.13
CA SER A 12 -4.44 -18.65 30.02
C SER A 12 -3.61 -19.13 31.22
N ASN A 13 -3.97 -20.27 31.76
CA ASN A 13 -3.17 -21.00 32.77
C ASN A 13 -2.24 -22.04 32.13
N ASN A 14 -2.27 -22.18 30.80
CA ASN A 14 -1.42 -23.10 30.01
C ASN A 14 -0.34 -22.35 29.19
N GLY A 15 0.03 -21.15 29.65
CA GLY A 15 1.11 -20.35 29.08
C GLY A 15 0.72 -19.48 27.89
N THR A 16 1.72 -18.74 27.38
CA THR A 16 1.55 -17.72 26.32
C THR A 16 1.11 -18.28 24.98
N GLY A 17 1.47 -19.53 24.66
CA GLY A 17 1.05 -20.20 23.43
C GLY A 17 -0.47 -20.39 23.34
N GLU A 18 -1.12 -20.74 24.44
CA GLU A 18 -2.58 -20.83 24.48
C GLU A 18 -3.21 -19.44 24.40
N ALA A 19 -2.69 -18.46 25.14
CA ALA A 19 -3.16 -17.08 25.06
C ALA A 19 -3.11 -16.55 23.62
N SER A 20 -2.02 -16.77 22.89
CA SER A 20 -1.92 -16.43 21.47
C SER A 20 -2.98 -17.13 20.64
N ARG A 21 -3.17 -18.44 20.80
CA ARG A 21 -4.19 -19.18 20.06
C ARG A 21 -5.61 -18.68 20.35
N ASN A 22 -5.90 -18.27 21.58
CA ASN A 22 -7.20 -17.69 21.93
C ASN A 22 -7.45 -16.40 21.14
N LEU A 23 -6.47 -15.50 21.04
CA LEU A 23 -6.57 -14.28 20.23
C LEU A 23 -6.69 -14.61 18.73
N HIS A 24 -5.94 -15.59 18.22
CA HIS A 24 -6.07 -16.04 16.83
C HIS A 24 -7.47 -16.58 16.53
N ASN A 25 -8.03 -17.37 17.43
CA ASN A 25 -9.38 -17.91 17.26
C ASN A 25 -10.44 -16.82 17.32
N TRP A 26 -10.26 -15.84 18.21
CA TRP A 26 -11.14 -14.67 18.25
C TRP A 26 -11.07 -13.89 16.93
N ALA A 27 -9.86 -13.56 16.45
CA ALA A 27 -9.70 -12.83 15.20
C ALA A 27 -10.35 -13.56 14.01
N ARG A 28 -10.12 -14.88 13.88
CA ARG A 28 -10.70 -15.69 12.80
C ARG A 28 -12.22 -15.77 12.83
N ASN A 29 -12.81 -15.78 14.03
CA ASN A 29 -14.25 -15.99 14.16
C ASN A 29 -15.06 -14.69 14.13
N TYR A 30 -14.47 -13.56 14.55
CA TYR A 30 -15.23 -12.34 14.84
C TYR A 30 -14.68 -11.09 14.17
N GLN A 31 -13.41 -11.06 13.78
CA GLN A 31 -12.77 -9.82 13.30
C GLN A 31 -12.43 -9.86 11.81
N LEU A 32 -11.93 -10.98 11.30
CA LEU A 32 -11.46 -11.08 9.93
C LEU A 32 -12.61 -11.45 8.99
N LYS A 33 -12.76 -10.73 7.89
CA LYS A 33 -13.58 -11.16 6.77
C LYS A 33 -13.02 -12.48 6.24
N ASP A 34 -13.89 -13.51 6.10
CA ASP A 34 -13.49 -14.85 5.70
C ASP A 34 -12.29 -15.40 6.54
N GLY A 35 -12.38 -15.23 7.86
CA GLY A 35 -11.30 -15.56 8.78
C GLY A 35 -10.88 -17.02 8.81
N LYS A 36 -11.73 -17.94 8.30
CA LYS A 36 -11.48 -19.39 8.17
C LYS A 36 -11.03 -19.80 6.77
N GLY A 37 -11.07 -18.88 5.80
CA GLY A 37 -10.62 -19.12 4.43
C GLY A 37 -9.09 -19.26 4.34
N ASP A 38 -8.64 -19.82 3.23
CA ASP A 38 -7.22 -19.95 2.94
C ASP A 38 -6.55 -18.58 2.81
N ARG A 39 -5.31 -18.50 3.26
CA ARG A 39 -4.47 -17.32 3.10
C ARG A 39 -3.50 -17.56 1.96
N MET A 40 -3.52 -16.64 1.00
CA MET A 40 -2.62 -16.67 -0.15
C MET A 40 -1.18 -16.41 0.28
N THR A 41 -0.26 -17.14 -0.31
CA THR A 41 1.16 -16.80 -0.28
C THR A 41 1.40 -15.59 -1.19
N LEU A 42 2.28 -14.68 -0.76
CA LEU A 42 2.52 -13.42 -1.46
C LEU A 42 4.01 -13.21 -1.68
N LEU A 43 4.39 -12.79 -2.88
CA LEU A 43 5.71 -12.29 -3.21
C LEU A 43 5.61 -10.80 -3.50
N ASN A 44 6.32 -10.00 -2.70
CA ASN A 44 6.47 -8.57 -2.89
C ASN A 44 7.82 -8.30 -3.57
N ASN A 45 7.87 -7.40 -4.56
CA ASN A 45 9.11 -7.12 -5.30
C ASN A 45 10.10 -6.22 -4.56
N TRP A 46 9.70 -5.55 -3.46
CA TRP A 46 10.49 -4.48 -2.84
C TRP A 46 11.94 -4.86 -2.57
N GLU A 47 12.19 -5.91 -1.79
CA GLU A 47 13.55 -6.33 -1.41
C GLU A 47 14.41 -6.79 -2.59
N ASN A 48 13.80 -7.11 -3.73
CA ASN A 48 14.52 -7.52 -4.93
C ASN A 48 14.88 -6.33 -5.83
N THR A 49 13.97 -5.36 -5.97
CA THR A 49 14.10 -4.32 -7.01
C THR A 49 14.18 -2.91 -6.47
N TYR A 50 13.66 -2.67 -5.26
CA TYR A 50 13.38 -1.32 -4.76
C TYR A 50 12.67 -0.50 -5.85
N PHE A 51 13.17 0.70 -6.15
CA PHE A 51 12.62 1.58 -7.20
C PHE A 51 13.08 1.21 -8.63
N THR A 52 13.97 0.22 -8.79
CA THR A 52 14.58 -0.11 -10.09
C THR A 52 13.89 -1.31 -10.72
N PHE A 53 12.85 -1.05 -11.50
CA PHE A 53 12.11 -2.06 -12.25
C PHE A 53 11.46 -1.45 -13.49
N ASP A 54 11.06 -2.34 -14.40
CA ASP A 54 10.23 -2.04 -15.56
C ASP A 54 9.17 -3.13 -15.75
N GLU A 55 8.31 -2.92 -16.74
CA GLU A 55 7.21 -3.85 -17.04
C GLU A 55 7.71 -5.25 -17.45
N GLU A 56 8.86 -5.36 -18.09
CA GLU A 56 9.43 -6.65 -18.52
C GLU A 56 9.95 -7.45 -17.32
N LEU A 57 10.72 -6.80 -16.45
CA LEU A 57 11.25 -7.43 -15.23
C LEU A 57 10.10 -7.90 -14.31
N LEU A 58 9.08 -7.07 -14.11
CA LEU A 58 7.92 -7.47 -13.31
C LEU A 58 7.20 -8.68 -13.89
N GLY A 59 7.04 -8.76 -15.20
CA GLY A 59 6.46 -9.92 -15.87
C GLY A 59 7.29 -11.20 -15.68
N LYS A 60 8.62 -11.10 -15.67
CA LYS A 60 9.51 -12.23 -15.34
C LYS A 60 9.33 -12.68 -13.91
N LEU A 61 9.34 -11.73 -12.96
CA LEU A 61 9.14 -12.03 -11.51
C LEU A 61 7.79 -12.70 -11.24
N MET A 62 6.72 -12.29 -11.92
CA MET A 62 5.40 -12.94 -11.80
C MET A 62 5.44 -14.41 -12.23
N LYS A 63 6.15 -14.74 -13.32
CA LYS A 63 6.32 -16.12 -13.80
C LYS A 63 7.14 -16.95 -12.82
N GLU A 64 8.22 -16.39 -12.29
CA GLU A 64 9.05 -17.05 -11.27
C GLU A 64 8.27 -17.26 -9.97
N ALA A 65 7.48 -16.28 -9.52
CA ALA A 65 6.60 -16.41 -8.37
C ALA A 65 5.65 -17.61 -8.53
N LYS A 66 5.03 -17.77 -9.70
CA LYS A 66 4.17 -18.93 -9.99
C LYS A 66 4.94 -20.24 -9.98
N HIS A 67 6.13 -20.26 -10.55
CA HIS A 67 6.98 -21.46 -10.54
C HIS A 67 7.34 -21.91 -9.11
N LEU A 68 7.50 -20.96 -8.21
CA LEU A 68 7.73 -21.21 -6.77
C LEU A 68 6.46 -21.58 -6.00
N GLY A 69 5.29 -21.58 -6.63
CA GLY A 69 4.00 -21.89 -6.00
C GLY A 69 3.36 -20.73 -5.25
N VAL A 70 3.77 -19.48 -5.53
CA VAL A 70 3.20 -18.28 -4.94
C VAL A 70 1.84 -17.97 -5.59
N ASP A 71 0.87 -17.52 -4.77
CA ASP A 71 -0.50 -17.24 -5.21
C ASP A 71 -0.69 -15.81 -5.72
N MET A 72 0.06 -14.85 -5.17
CA MET A 72 -0.09 -13.42 -5.44
C MET A 72 1.26 -12.73 -5.60
N PHE A 73 1.37 -11.90 -6.63
CA PHE A 73 2.48 -10.95 -6.80
C PHE A 73 2.00 -9.55 -6.40
N LEU A 74 2.74 -8.87 -5.51
CA LEU A 74 2.45 -7.51 -5.07
C LEU A 74 3.51 -6.55 -5.59
N LEU A 75 3.08 -5.59 -6.40
CA LEU A 75 3.89 -4.46 -6.83
C LEU A 75 3.97 -3.43 -5.70
N ASP A 76 5.17 -3.19 -5.20
CA ASP A 76 5.45 -2.22 -4.15
C ASP A 76 5.72 -0.81 -4.71
N ASP A 77 6.26 0.07 -3.89
CA ASP A 77 6.54 1.48 -4.16
C ASP A 77 7.34 1.71 -5.46
N GLY A 78 7.19 2.89 -6.06
CA GLY A 78 7.97 3.30 -7.23
C GLY A 78 7.30 3.11 -8.59
N TRP A 79 6.02 2.74 -8.62
CA TRP A 79 5.28 2.49 -9.86
C TRP A 79 4.57 3.74 -10.43
N PHE A 80 4.54 4.85 -9.71
CA PHE A 80 3.71 6.02 -9.99
C PHE A 80 4.50 7.31 -10.16
N GLY A 81 3.79 8.38 -10.55
CA GLY A 81 4.33 9.73 -10.75
C GLY A 81 4.94 9.94 -12.14
N ASN A 82 4.35 10.83 -12.94
CA ASN A 82 4.86 11.13 -14.28
C ASN A 82 5.66 12.43 -14.32
N LYS A 83 5.13 13.54 -13.78
CA LYS A 83 5.85 14.82 -13.68
C LYS A 83 6.91 14.77 -12.57
N HIS A 84 6.56 14.15 -11.46
CA HIS A 84 7.43 13.93 -10.31
C HIS A 84 7.65 12.42 -10.11
N PRO A 85 8.57 11.79 -10.88
CA PRO A 85 8.74 10.34 -10.86
C PRO A 85 9.14 9.80 -9.49
N ARG A 86 8.45 8.76 -9.02
CA ARG A 86 8.76 8.04 -7.78
C ARG A 86 9.96 7.11 -7.99
N ASN A 87 11.15 7.68 -8.13
CA ASN A 87 12.41 6.93 -8.25
C ASN A 87 13.18 6.82 -6.92
N ASP A 88 12.69 7.50 -5.90
CA ASP A 88 13.17 7.51 -4.52
C ASP A 88 12.10 8.11 -3.59
N ASP A 89 12.42 8.29 -2.31
CA ASP A 89 11.51 8.82 -1.28
C ASP A 89 11.21 10.32 -1.39
N HIS A 90 11.83 11.06 -2.30
CA HIS A 90 11.78 12.52 -2.31
C HIS A 90 10.66 13.10 -3.17
N ALA A 91 10.01 12.31 -4.02
CA ALA A 91 9.04 12.79 -4.98
C ALA A 91 7.92 11.79 -5.27
N GLY A 92 6.84 12.28 -5.86
CA GLY A 92 5.78 11.49 -6.52
C GLY A 92 4.69 10.97 -5.60
N LEU A 93 4.90 10.89 -4.28
CA LEU A 93 3.86 10.39 -3.39
C LEU A 93 2.66 11.33 -3.37
N GLY A 94 1.50 10.80 -3.70
CA GLY A 94 0.26 11.54 -3.98
C GLY A 94 -0.20 11.44 -5.43
N ASP A 95 0.72 11.17 -6.37
CA ASP A 95 0.47 11.13 -7.82
C ASP A 95 0.25 9.68 -8.28
N TRP A 96 -0.90 9.10 -7.95
CA TRP A 96 -1.22 7.69 -8.14
C TRP A 96 -1.56 7.33 -9.60
N GLU A 97 -0.66 7.69 -10.51
CA GLU A 97 -0.73 7.32 -11.93
C GLU A 97 0.51 6.54 -12.34
N ALA A 98 0.31 5.44 -13.06
CA ALA A 98 1.42 4.60 -13.50
C ALA A 98 2.47 5.43 -14.26
N MET A 99 3.74 5.28 -13.82
CA MET A 99 4.88 5.96 -14.44
C MET A 99 5.13 5.38 -15.83
N LYS A 100 4.79 6.14 -16.87
CA LYS A 100 4.85 5.70 -18.27
C LYS A 100 6.25 5.27 -18.72
N SER A 101 7.30 5.82 -18.13
CA SER A 101 8.68 5.43 -18.47
C SER A 101 9.07 4.05 -17.95
N LYS A 102 8.49 3.56 -16.87
CA LYS A 102 8.69 2.21 -16.32
C LYS A 102 7.62 1.23 -16.81
N LEU A 103 6.39 1.71 -16.88
CA LEU A 103 5.19 0.91 -17.14
C LEU A 103 4.42 1.50 -18.33
N PRO A 104 4.91 1.36 -19.54
CA PRO A 104 4.28 1.94 -20.73
C PRO A 104 2.86 1.42 -20.97
N GLY A 105 2.57 0.17 -20.62
CA GLY A 105 1.24 -0.44 -20.70
C GLY A 105 0.35 -0.13 -19.48
N GLY A 106 0.87 0.55 -18.46
CA GLY A 106 0.17 0.87 -17.24
C GLY A 106 -0.18 -0.33 -16.37
N ILE A 107 -1.00 -0.10 -15.35
CA ILE A 107 -1.47 -1.17 -14.45
C ILE A 107 -2.26 -2.26 -15.18
N PRO A 108 -3.14 -1.96 -16.15
CA PRO A 108 -3.86 -3.01 -16.88
C PRO A 108 -2.95 -4.04 -17.55
N ALA A 109 -1.82 -3.62 -18.14
CA ALA A 109 -0.86 -4.55 -18.73
C ALA A 109 -0.20 -5.48 -17.72
N LEU A 110 0.08 -4.97 -16.49
CA LEU A 110 0.59 -5.79 -15.40
C LEU A 110 -0.45 -6.80 -14.89
N VAL A 111 -1.70 -6.39 -14.80
CA VAL A 111 -2.80 -7.31 -14.43
C VAL A 111 -2.91 -8.46 -15.44
N GLU A 112 -2.85 -8.18 -16.75
CA GLU A 112 -2.86 -9.24 -17.76
C GLU A 112 -1.62 -10.14 -17.69
N LYS A 113 -0.42 -9.58 -17.47
CA LYS A 113 0.81 -10.38 -17.27
C LYS A 113 0.71 -11.28 -16.04
N ALA A 114 0.13 -10.80 -14.94
CA ALA A 114 -0.10 -11.62 -13.75
C ALA A 114 -1.08 -12.76 -14.02
N LYS A 115 -2.16 -12.47 -14.74
CA LYS A 115 -3.15 -13.46 -15.17
C LYS A 115 -2.54 -14.52 -16.10
N GLU A 116 -1.75 -14.12 -17.10
CA GLU A 116 -1.01 -15.02 -17.98
C GLU A 116 -0.02 -15.89 -17.19
N ALA A 117 0.66 -15.32 -16.19
CA ALA A 117 1.55 -16.06 -15.30
C ALA A 117 0.80 -17.00 -14.33
N GLY A 118 -0.50 -16.79 -14.10
CA GLY A 118 -1.32 -17.59 -13.20
C GLY A 118 -1.17 -17.21 -11.72
N VAL A 119 -0.83 -15.94 -11.43
CA VAL A 119 -0.82 -15.35 -10.09
C VAL A 119 -1.84 -14.22 -10.00
N LYS A 120 -2.31 -13.93 -8.79
CA LYS A 120 -3.09 -12.71 -8.55
C LYS A 120 -2.16 -11.50 -8.51
N PHE A 121 -2.69 -10.34 -8.88
CA PHE A 121 -1.99 -9.07 -8.81
C PHE A 121 -2.45 -8.26 -7.60
N GLY A 122 -1.50 -7.70 -6.86
CA GLY A 122 -1.71 -6.72 -5.82
C GLY A 122 -0.84 -5.50 -6.07
N ILE A 123 -1.24 -4.36 -5.52
CA ILE A 123 -0.52 -3.10 -5.65
C ILE A 123 -0.45 -2.38 -4.30
N TRP A 124 0.73 -1.84 -3.99
CA TRP A 124 0.93 -1.03 -2.80
C TRP A 124 0.51 0.43 -3.04
N ILE A 125 -0.17 1.00 -2.06
CA ILE A 125 -0.49 2.42 -1.98
C ILE A 125 -0.29 2.94 -0.57
N GLU A 126 0.09 4.21 -0.44
CA GLU A 126 0.22 4.96 0.82
C GLU A 126 -0.56 6.29 0.69
N PRO A 127 -1.89 6.21 0.59
CA PRO A 127 -2.72 7.34 0.13
C PRO A 127 -2.92 8.43 1.19
N GLU A 128 -2.52 8.17 2.43
CA GLU A 128 -2.55 9.13 3.53
C GLU A 128 -1.36 10.08 3.55
N MET A 129 -0.36 9.84 2.69
CA MET A 129 0.88 10.61 2.67
C MET A 129 1.06 11.35 1.34
N VAL A 130 1.83 12.43 1.37
CA VAL A 130 2.14 13.23 0.18
C VAL A 130 3.58 13.74 0.25
N ASN A 131 4.29 13.75 -0.88
CA ASN A 131 5.56 14.48 -0.98
C ASN A 131 5.30 15.95 -1.34
N PRO A 132 6.09 16.90 -0.81
CA PRO A 132 6.08 18.27 -1.31
C PRO A 132 6.36 18.38 -2.82
N LYS A 133 7.13 17.44 -3.36
CA LYS A 133 7.41 17.32 -4.79
C LYS A 133 6.45 16.30 -5.41
N SER A 134 5.18 16.75 -5.60
CA SER A 134 4.10 16.00 -6.24
C SER A 134 3.10 16.97 -6.87
N ASP A 135 2.38 16.54 -7.89
CA ASP A 135 1.28 17.33 -8.48
C ASP A 135 0.16 17.56 -7.45
N LEU A 136 -0.10 16.58 -6.60
CA LEU A 136 -1.09 16.71 -5.54
C LEU A 136 -0.75 17.86 -4.58
N PHE A 137 0.49 17.92 -4.08
CA PHE A 137 0.89 18.98 -3.15
C PHE A 137 0.99 20.34 -3.82
N GLU A 138 1.45 20.42 -5.07
CA GLU A 138 1.47 21.67 -5.84
C GLU A 138 0.05 22.25 -6.02
N THR A 139 -0.95 21.38 -6.19
CA THR A 139 -2.34 21.78 -6.40
C THR A 139 -3.09 22.04 -5.10
N HIS A 140 -2.80 21.26 -4.07
CA HIS A 140 -3.49 21.25 -2.79
C HIS A 140 -2.55 21.20 -1.58
N PRO A 141 -1.66 22.19 -1.41
CA PRO A 141 -0.76 22.21 -0.26
C PRO A 141 -1.52 22.30 1.08
N GLU A 142 -2.73 22.91 1.06
CA GLU A 142 -3.62 23.03 2.21
C GLU A 142 -4.22 21.69 2.69
N TRP A 143 -4.05 20.60 1.95
CA TRP A 143 -4.52 19.28 2.34
C TRP A 143 -3.56 18.56 3.30
N ALA A 144 -2.31 19.01 3.38
CA ALA A 144 -1.37 18.48 4.35
C ALA A 144 -1.64 19.07 5.75
N ILE A 145 -1.53 18.23 6.77
CA ILE A 145 -1.67 18.69 8.17
C ILE A 145 -0.59 19.71 8.47
N HIS A 146 -1.00 20.90 8.87
CA HIS A 146 -0.13 21.99 9.24
C HIS A 146 -0.68 22.74 10.47
N TYR A 147 0.21 23.09 11.38
CA TYR A 147 -0.14 23.90 12.56
C TYR A 147 0.45 25.32 12.41
N PRO A 148 -0.36 26.38 12.56
CA PRO A 148 0.14 27.75 12.57
C PRO A 148 1.28 27.91 13.59
N ASN A 149 2.32 28.64 13.21
CA ASN A 149 3.50 28.96 14.05
C ASN A 149 4.30 27.74 14.52
N ARG A 150 4.23 26.62 13.83
CA ARG A 150 5.11 25.46 14.03
C ARG A 150 5.84 25.14 12.75
N GLU A 151 7.07 24.66 12.88
CA GLU A 151 7.82 24.13 11.74
C GLU A 151 7.10 22.89 11.18
N THR A 152 7.16 22.76 9.85
CA THR A 152 6.63 21.56 9.17
C THR A 152 7.57 20.40 9.45
N TYR A 153 7.03 19.34 10.00
CA TYR A 153 7.80 18.13 10.28
C TYR A 153 7.65 17.13 9.14
N TYR A 154 8.77 16.67 8.63
CA TYR A 154 8.85 15.67 7.58
C TYR A 154 9.35 14.34 8.17
N PHE A 155 8.73 13.25 7.77
CA PHE A 155 9.25 11.92 7.98
C PHE A 155 9.40 11.24 6.62
N ARG A 156 10.58 10.71 6.30
CA ARG A 156 10.91 10.18 4.96
C ARG A 156 10.56 11.15 3.81
N ASN A 157 10.78 12.44 4.00
CA ASN A 157 10.41 13.50 3.04
C ASN A 157 8.91 13.61 2.73
N GLN A 158 8.07 13.09 3.60
CA GLN A 158 6.62 13.00 3.42
C GLN A 158 5.87 13.85 4.44
N LEU A 159 4.69 14.30 4.07
CA LEU A 159 3.70 14.96 4.90
C LEU A 159 2.43 14.10 4.99
N VAL A 160 1.69 14.26 6.08
CA VAL A 160 0.42 13.55 6.29
C VAL A 160 -0.72 14.40 5.76
N LEU A 161 -1.61 13.82 4.97
CA LEU A 161 -2.84 14.45 4.52
C LEU A 161 -3.87 14.55 5.66
N ASP A 162 -4.64 15.63 5.68
CA ASP A 162 -5.73 15.82 6.65
C ASP A 162 -6.96 14.98 6.27
N LEU A 163 -7.00 13.75 6.74
CA LEU A 163 -8.12 12.84 6.51
C LEU A 163 -9.42 13.25 7.25
N SER A 164 -9.41 14.31 8.06
CA SER A 164 -10.64 14.90 8.58
C SER A 164 -11.35 15.81 7.53
N ASN A 165 -10.64 16.19 6.47
CA ASN A 165 -11.17 16.96 5.36
C ASN A 165 -11.93 16.06 4.37
N PRO A 166 -13.23 16.27 4.13
CA PRO A 166 -14.01 15.45 3.20
C PRO A 166 -13.44 15.38 1.78
N LYS A 167 -12.83 16.46 1.29
CA LYS A 167 -12.22 16.49 -0.05
C LYS A 167 -11.01 15.55 -0.14
N VAL A 168 -10.24 15.45 0.94
CA VAL A 168 -9.12 14.49 1.04
C VAL A 168 -9.65 13.06 1.10
N GLN A 169 -10.74 12.83 1.86
CA GLN A 169 -11.40 11.51 1.88
C GLN A 169 -11.89 11.09 0.49
N ASP A 170 -12.54 12.01 -0.24
CA ASP A 170 -13.02 11.77 -1.63
C ASP A 170 -11.85 11.46 -2.58
N PHE A 171 -10.74 12.19 -2.44
CA PHE A 171 -9.53 11.92 -3.21
C PHE A 171 -8.98 10.53 -2.92
N VAL A 172 -8.78 10.19 -1.64
CA VAL A 172 -8.26 8.87 -1.22
C VAL A 172 -9.19 7.75 -1.67
N PHE A 173 -10.50 7.93 -1.53
CA PHE A 173 -11.48 6.97 -2.05
C PHE A 173 -11.32 6.78 -3.56
N GLY A 174 -11.20 7.86 -4.33
CA GLY A 174 -10.99 7.80 -5.77
C GLY A 174 -9.67 7.12 -6.19
N VAL A 175 -8.64 7.15 -5.36
CA VAL A 175 -7.39 6.39 -5.59
C VAL A 175 -7.63 4.89 -5.45
N VAL A 176 -8.41 4.47 -4.44
CA VAL A 176 -8.69 3.05 -4.16
C VAL A 176 -9.71 2.46 -5.14
N ASP A 177 -10.64 3.28 -5.66
CA ASP A 177 -11.73 2.85 -6.56
C ASP A 177 -11.31 2.75 -8.04
N LYS A 178 -10.11 3.19 -8.39
CA LYS A 178 -9.55 3.06 -9.75
C LYS A 178 -9.23 1.62 -10.11
#